data_049a5f93611bdc293e41f914d33f49c4
#
_entry.id   049a5f93611bdc293e41f914d33f49c4
#
_cell.length_a   1.000
_cell.length_b   1.000
_cell.length_c   1.000
_cell.angle_alpha   90.00
_cell.angle_beta   90.00
_cell.angle_gamma   90.00
#
_symmetry.space_group_name_H-M   'P 1'
#
loop_
_entity.id
_entity.type
_entity.pdbx_description
1 polymer ?
#
loop_
_entity_poly.entity_id
_entity_poly.type
_entity_poly.pdbx_seq_one_letter_code
_entity_poly.pdbx_strand_id
1 'polypeptide(L)'
;MDASFGRHAPQETDQTAMASNPLVINSRITIAGWELTEQFVLAGGPGGQNVNKVSTAVQLFFDIAGSPSLPDRVKQNAIRLAGKRVSKEGVLMIEANRTRSQERNREEARERLKELILEAAKPPPPPRKATKPTKGSVERRLKEKSGRSEVKKMRGRPTGE
;
A
#
# COMPACT_ATOMS: atom_id res chain seq x y z
N MET A 1 32.41 28.94 -42.54
CA MET A 1 30.95 28.81 -42.27
C MET A 1 30.79 27.83 -41.11
N ASP A 2 30.88 28.38 -39.90
CA ASP A 2 30.81 27.58 -38.66
C ASP A 2 29.37 27.50 -38.17
N ALA A 3 28.79 26.33 -38.24
CA ALA A 3 27.48 26.04 -37.64
C ALA A 3 27.70 25.57 -36.19
N SER A 4 27.64 26.54 -35.27
CA SER A 4 27.59 26.28 -33.83
C SER A 4 26.25 25.63 -33.45
N PHE A 5 26.26 24.31 -33.26
CA PHE A 5 25.16 23.59 -32.69
C PHE A 5 25.13 23.85 -31.18
N GLY A 6 24.30 24.78 -30.76
CA GLY A 6 23.98 25.03 -29.36
C GLY A 6 23.37 23.80 -28.71
N ARG A 7 24.12 23.11 -27.85
CA ARG A 7 23.63 22.09 -26.97
C ARG A 7 22.69 22.75 -25.95
N HIS A 8 21.42 22.56 -26.13
CA HIS A 8 20.41 22.90 -25.13
C HIS A 8 20.51 21.84 -24.03
N ALA A 9 21.15 22.19 -22.94
CA ALA A 9 21.15 21.37 -21.73
C ALA A 9 19.72 21.33 -21.19
N PRO A 10 19.20 20.15 -20.81
CA PRO A 10 17.91 20.07 -20.11
C PRO A 10 18.05 20.78 -18.77
N GLN A 11 17.20 21.78 -18.55
CA GLN A 11 17.09 22.43 -17.24
C GLN A 11 16.43 21.45 -16.29
N GLU A 12 17.24 20.73 -15.52
CA GLU A 12 16.83 20.00 -14.34
C GLU A 12 16.35 21.00 -13.28
N THR A 13 15.07 21.33 -13.31
CA THR A 13 14.39 21.92 -12.16
C THR A 13 13.90 20.80 -11.25
N ASP A 14 14.82 19.99 -10.75
CA ASP A 14 14.54 19.05 -9.66
C ASP A 14 14.49 19.84 -8.35
N GLN A 15 13.32 20.39 -8.01
CA GLN A 15 13.07 21.02 -6.74
C GLN A 15 12.79 19.96 -5.69
N THR A 16 13.78 19.13 -5.40
CA THR A 16 13.73 18.19 -4.28
C THR A 16 13.95 18.96 -2.98
N ALA A 17 12.93 19.04 -2.15
CA ALA A 17 12.99 19.65 -0.84
C ALA A 17 12.83 18.59 0.25
N MET A 18 13.73 18.61 1.25
CA MET A 18 13.47 17.87 2.49
C MET A 18 12.37 18.56 3.28
N ALA A 19 11.40 17.77 3.75
CA ALA A 19 10.29 18.31 4.51
C ALA A 19 10.78 18.79 5.88
N SER A 20 10.61 20.07 6.18
CA SER A 20 11.11 20.68 7.41
C SER A 20 10.33 20.26 8.66
N ASN A 21 9.05 19.91 8.50
CA ASN A 21 8.16 19.64 9.62
C ASN A 21 7.96 18.14 9.86
N PRO A 22 8.10 17.67 11.13
CA PRO A 22 7.83 16.28 11.47
C PRO A 22 6.36 15.93 11.24
N LEU A 23 6.08 14.66 10.90
CA LEU A 23 4.74 14.14 10.74
C LEU A 23 4.34 13.30 11.96
N VAL A 24 3.48 13.84 12.79
CA VAL A 24 2.94 13.13 13.97
C VAL A 24 1.86 12.15 13.50
N ILE A 25 2.11 10.86 13.68
CA ILE A 25 1.18 9.79 13.34
C ILE A 25 0.25 9.50 14.52
N ASN A 26 0.84 9.20 15.68
CA ASN A 26 0.14 8.99 16.95
C ASN A 26 1.08 9.31 18.13
N SER A 27 0.63 9.05 19.37
CA SER A 27 1.41 9.31 20.59
C SER A 27 2.75 8.55 20.69
N ARG A 28 2.98 7.53 19.85
CA ARG A 28 4.17 6.67 19.89
C ARG A 28 5.04 6.77 18.64
N ILE A 29 4.48 7.24 17.54
CA ILE A 29 5.16 7.26 16.23
C ILE A 29 5.11 8.69 15.70
N THR A 30 6.28 9.27 15.51
CA THR A 30 6.47 10.56 14.84
C THR A 30 7.59 10.39 13.81
N ILE A 31 7.28 10.64 12.55
CA ILE A 31 8.26 10.59 11.46
C ILE A 31 8.97 11.93 11.42
N ALA A 32 10.30 11.91 11.46
CA ALA A 32 11.10 13.13 11.40
C ALA A 32 11.03 13.77 10.00
N GLY A 33 11.09 15.08 9.92
CA GLY A 33 10.98 15.79 8.66
C GLY A 33 12.06 15.41 7.64
N TRP A 34 13.26 15.07 8.09
CA TRP A 34 14.36 14.65 7.21
C TRP A 34 14.18 13.25 6.59
N GLU A 35 13.26 12.42 7.13
CA GLU A 35 12.90 11.13 6.54
C GLU A 35 11.95 11.28 5.34
N LEU A 36 11.39 12.47 5.15
CA LEU A 36 10.42 12.78 4.11
C LEU A 36 11.08 13.61 3.01
N THR A 37 11.04 13.13 1.79
CA THR A 37 11.51 13.86 0.60
C THR A 37 10.32 14.23 -0.26
N GLU A 38 10.18 15.50 -0.59
CA GLU A 38 9.11 16.03 -1.41
C GLU A 38 9.67 16.52 -2.75
N GLN A 39 9.06 16.08 -3.84
CA GLN A 39 9.36 16.56 -5.19
C GLN A 39 8.12 17.21 -5.79
N PHE A 40 8.33 18.34 -6.47
CA PHE A 40 7.27 19.10 -7.12
C PHE A 40 7.34 18.86 -8.62
N VAL A 41 6.30 18.25 -9.16
CA VAL A 41 6.22 17.89 -10.56
C VAL A 41 5.05 18.58 -11.25
N LEU A 42 5.12 18.69 -12.57
CA LEU A 42 4.01 19.21 -13.36
C LEU A 42 2.81 18.28 -13.24
N ALA A 43 1.63 18.83 -12.95
CA ALA A 43 0.42 18.05 -12.90
C ALA A 43 0.09 17.52 -14.30
N GLY A 44 0.01 16.20 -14.48
CA GLY A 44 -0.45 15.57 -15.71
C GLY A 44 -1.97 15.69 -15.84
N GLY A 45 -2.48 15.99 -17.06
CA GLY A 45 -3.91 15.97 -17.36
C GLY A 45 -4.29 16.88 -18.54
N PRO A 46 -5.51 16.73 -19.09
CA PRO A 46 -6.04 17.62 -20.12
C PRO A 46 -6.37 18.96 -19.48
N GLY A 47 -5.40 19.88 -19.44
CA GLY A 47 -5.54 21.19 -18.82
C GLY A 47 -5.03 22.31 -19.71
N GLY A 48 -5.57 23.53 -19.52
CA GLY A 48 -5.14 24.73 -20.23
C GLY A 48 -3.71 25.16 -19.91
N GLN A 49 -3.28 26.29 -20.45
CA GLN A 49 -1.88 26.79 -20.45
C GLN A 49 -1.18 26.84 -19.07
N ASN A 50 -1.94 26.93 -17.97
CA ASN A 50 -1.38 26.98 -16.61
C ASN A 50 -0.89 25.61 -16.10
N VAL A 51 -1.45 24.50 -16.57
CA VAL A 51 -1.08 23.13 -16.12
C VAL A 51 0.35 22.80 -16.53
N ASN A 52 0.81 23.33 -17.65
CA ASN A 52 2.14 23.06 -18.20
C ASN A 52 3.25 24.00 -17.67
N LYS A 53 2.91 24.99 -16.83
CA LYS A 53 3.86 25.98 -16.35
C LYS A 53 4.10 25.96 -14.83
N VAL A 54 3.24 25.32 -14.07
CA VAL A 54 3.33 25.33 -12.58
C VAL A 54 3.37 23.90 -12.06
N SER A 55 4.44 23.56 -11.33
CA SER A 55 4.61 22.27 -10.67
C SER A 55 3.74 22.20 -9.42
N THR A 56 2.45 21.90 -9.58
CA THR A 56 1.48 21.82 -8.47
C THR A 56 1.33 20.42 -7.93
N ALA A 57 1.70 19.38 -8.66
CA ALA A 57 1.68 18.01 -8.17
C ALA A 57 2.85 17.77 -7.22
N VAL A 58 2.60 17.00 -6.16
CA VAL A 58 3.58 16.66 -5.12
C VAL A 58 3.77 15.16 -5.11
N GLN A 59 5.01 14.73 -5.19
CA GLN A 59 5.43 13.34 -4.95
C GLN A 59 6.17 13.30 -3.61
N LEU A 60 5.61 12.58 -2.65
CA LEU A 60 6.19 12.38 -1.33
C LEU A 60 6.87 11.02 -1.30
N PHE A 61 8.16 11.00 -0.98
CA PHE A 61 8.97 9.80 -0.82
C PHE A 61 9.28 9.57 0.65
N PHE A 62 9.15 8.32 1.08
CA PHE A 62 9.44 7.89 2.44
C PHE A 62 10.09 6.51 2.44
N ASP A 63 11.31 6.40 2.96
CA ASP A 63 12.00 5.12 3.12
C ASP A 63 11.45 4.38 4.35
N ILE A 64 10.51 3.46 4.11
CA ILE A 64 9.91 2.63 5.17
C ILE A 64 10.95 1.67 5.75
N ALA A 65 11.79 1.09 4.89
CA ALA A 65 12.75 0.07 5.32
C ALA A 65 13.85 0.65 6.21
N GLY A 66 14.39 1.81 5.83
CA GLY A 66 15.46 2.50 6.55
C GLY A 66 14.99 3.39 7.70
N SER A 67 13.69 3.67 7.84
CA SER A 67 13.16 4.61 8.85
C SER A 67 13.48 4.17 10.28
N PRO A 68 14.15 5.00 11.11
CA PRO A 68 14.33 4.74 12.53
C PRO A 68 13.07 5.02 13.34
N SER A 69 12.14 5.79 12.81
CA SER A 69 10.89 6.19 13.50
C SER A 69 9.85 5.07 13.57
N LEU A 70 10.00 4.00 12.76
CA LEU A 70 9.03 2.91 12.67
C LEU A 70 9.54 1.62 13.32
N PRO A 71 8.75 0.96 14.19
CA PRO A 71 9.02 -0.41 14.65
C PRO A 71 8.96 -1.41 13.48
N ASP A 72 9.77 -2.49 13.53
CA ASP A 72 9.87 -3.46 12.44
C ASP A 72 8.53 -4.07 12.02
N ARG A 73 7.65 -4.38 12.98
CA ARG A 73 6.30 -4.85 12.71
C ARG A 73 5.50 -3.86 11.85
N VAL A 74 5.62 -2.55 12.15
CA VAL A 74 4.91 -1.51 11.42
C VAL A 74 5.50 -1.37 10.01
N LYS A 75 6.83 -1.45 9.85
CA LYS A 75 7.50 -1.45 8.53
C LYS A 75 6.96 -2.56 7.63
N GLN A 76 6.94 -3.80 8.11
CA GLN A 76 6.44 -4.95 7.35
C GLN A 76 4.97 -4.78 6.95
N ASN A 77 4.12 -4.32 7.88
CA ASN A 77 2.71 -4.07 7.59
C ASN A 77 2.52 -2.92 6.59
N ALA A 78 3.29 -1.82 6.72
CA ALA A 78 3.23 -0.67 5.84
C ALA A 78 3.63 -1.05 4.41
N ILE A 79 4.71 -1.81 4.22
CA ILE A 79 5.14 -2.32 2.91
C ILE A 79 4.03 -3.17 2.28
N ARG A 80 3.42 -4.08 3.07
CA ARG A 80 2.32 -4.92 2.58
C ARG A 80 1.09 -4.11 2.18
N LEU A 81 0.69 -3.11 2.98
CA LEU A 81 -0.47 -2.25 2.69
C LEU A 81 -0.23 -1.30 1.52
N ALA A 82 0.98 -0.81 1.39
CA ALA A 82 1.35 0.09 0.30
C ALA A 82 1.42 -0.63 -1.05
N GLY A 83 1.77 -1.93 -1.07
CA GLY A 83 1.79 -2.77 -2.27
C GLY A 83 2.69 -2.21 -3.37
N LYS A 84 2.12 -1.96 -4.55
CA LYS A 84 2.86 -1.48 -5.73
C LYS A 84 3.46 -0.07 -5.59
N ARG A 85 3.09 0.68 -4.57
CA ARG A 85 3.62 2.04 -4.32
C ARG A 85 4.99 2.03 -3.63
N VAL A 86 5.48 0.87 -3.23
CA VAL A 86 6.80 0.70 -2.61
C VAL A 86 7.76 0.13 -3.64
N SER A 87 8.94 0.76 -3.74
CA SER A 87 10.03 0.26 -4.57
C SER A 87 10.66 -1.03 -4.00
N LYS A 88 11.53 -1.67 -4.76
CA LYS A 88 12.27 -2.86 -4.29
C LYS A 88 13.17 -2.56 -3.10
N GLU A 89 13.63 -1.32 -2.97
CA GLU A 89 14.50 -0.84 -1.88
C GLU A 89 13.70 -0.49 -0.61
N GLY A 90 12.36 -0.52 -0.66
CA GLY A 90 11.51 -0.20 0.49
C GLY A 90 11.07 1.27 0.57
N VAL A 91 11.29 2.06 -0.49
CA VAL A 91 10.88 3.46 -0.57
C VAL A 91 9.43 3.54 -1.07
N LEU A 92 8.57 4.14 -0.28
CA LEU A 92 7.17 4.45 -0.61
C LEU A 92 7.10 5.77 -1.38
N MET A 93 6.34 5.80 -2.47
CA MET A 93 5.98 7.00 -3.21
C MET A 93 4.48 7.26 -3.13
N ILE A 94 4.11 8.48 -2.74
CA ILE A 94 2.72 8.96 -2.72
C ILE A 94 2.62 10.19 -3.61
N GLU A 95 1.78 10.15 -4.63
CA GLU A 95 1.49 11.29 -5.49
C GLU A 95 0.18 11.97 -5.08
N ALA A 96 0.19 13.30 -5.00
CA ALA A 96 -0.98 14.14 -4.81
C ALA A 96 -0.98 15.27 -5.86
N ASN A 97 -2.00 15.24 -6.71
CA ASN A 97 -2.17 16.17 -7.83
C ASN A 97 -3.63 16.67 -7.98
N ARG A 98 -4.42 16.50 -6.92
CA ARG A 98 -5.87 16.71 -6.95
C ARG A 98 -6.25 18.18 -7.01
N THR A 99 -5.43 19.05 -6.44
CA THR A 99 -5.73 20.47 -6.35
C THR A 99 -4.76 21.31 -7.16
N ARG A 100 -5.14 22.57 -7.45
CA ARG A 100 -4.27 23.55 -8.10
C ARG A 100 -3.27 24.20 -7.13
N SER A 101 -3.42 23.96 -5.83
CA SER A 101 -2.53 24.47 -4.78
C SER A 101 -1.50 23.39 -4.42
N GLN A 102 -0.22 23.71 -4.60
CA GLN A 102 0.89 22.85 -4.20
C GLN A 102 0.83 22.52 -2.71
N GLU A 103 0.51 23.50 -1.86
CA GLU A 103 0.44 23.33 -0.41
C GLU A 103 -0.65 22.34 0.01
N ARG A 104 -1.84 22.44 -0.59
CA ARG A 104 -2.92 21.47 -0.35
C ARG A 104 -2.57 20.06 -0.83
N ASN A 105 -1.88 19.94 -1.96
CA ASN A 105 -1.41 18.64 -2.44
C ASN A 105 -0.32 18.07 -1.51
N ARG A 106 0.54 18.91 -0.93
CA ARG A 106 1.50 18.52 0.10
C ARG A 106 0.82 17.97 1.35
N GLU A 107 -0.17 18.69 1.87
CA GLU A 107 -0.97 18.25 3.01
C GLU A 107 -1.69 16.94 2.71
N GLU A 108 -2.30 16.80 1.54
CA GLU A 108 -2.98 15.58 1.11
C GLU A 108 -2.01 14.38 1.04
N ALA A 109 -0.81 14.57 0.50
CA ALA A 109 0.21 13.51 0.46
C ALA A 109 0.62 13.06 1.85
N ARG A 110 0.83 14.00 2.78
CA ARG A 110 1.16 13.73 4.18
C ARG A 110 0.03 13.04 4.93
N GLU A 111 -1.23 13.45 4.69
CA GLU A 111 -2.40 12.80 5.29
C GLU A 111 -2.53 11.34 4.82
N ARG A 112 -2.35 11.07 3.53
CA ARG A 112 -2.34 9.72 2.98
C ARG A 112 -1.23 8.85 3.58
N LEU A 113 -0.04 9.41 3.81
CA LEU A 113 1.05 8.71 4.50
C LEU A 113 0.65 8.40 5.94
N LYS A 114 0.10 9.38 6.65
CA LYS A 114 -0.36 9.23 8.04
C LYS A 114 -1.41 8.13 8.17
N GLU A 115 -2.43 8.12 7.31
CA GLU A 115 -3.47 7.08 7.29
C GLU A 115 -2.88 5.70 7.06
N LEU A 116 -1.95 5.56 6.10
CA LEU A 116 -1.28 4.29 5.80
C LEU A 116 -0.49 3.77 7.01
N ILE A 117 0.29 4.63 7.66
CA ILE A 117 1.08 4.22 8.83
C ILE A 117 0.18 3.95 10.05
N LEU A 118 -0.89 4.71 10.25
CA LEU A 118 -1.89 4.42 11.29
C LEU A 118 -2.52 3.03 11.10
N GLU A 119 -2.88 2.69 9.86
CA GLU A 119 -3.43 1.37 9.54
C GLU A 119 -2.39 0.26 9.79
N ALA A 120 -1.14 0.48 9.38
CA ALA A 120 -0.03 -0.45 9.62
C ALA A 120 0.28 -0.65 11.11
N ALA A 121 0.06 0.38 11.93
CA ALA A 121 0.31 0.34 13.37
C ALA A 121 -0.77 -0.42 14.15
N LYS A 122 -1.94 -0.69 13.56
CA LYS A 122 -3.00 -1.46 14.22
C LYS A 122 -2.49 -2.83 14.68
N PRO A 123 -2.91 -3.29 15.87
CA PRO A 123 -2.56 -4.63 16.33
C PRO A 123 -3.17 -5.69 15.39
N PRO A 124 -2.52 -6.86 15.25
CA PRO A 124 -3.10 -7.94 14.46
C PRO A 124 -4.43 -8.39 15.09
N PRO A 125 -5.40 -8.82 14.28
CA PRO A 125 -6.64 -9.35 14.79
C PRO A 125 -6.34 -10.59 15.67
N PRO A 126 -7.15 -10.85 16.72
CA PRO A 126 -6.97 -12.02 17.55
C PRO A 126 -7.05 -13.30 16.69
N PRO A 127 -6.31 -14.37 17.05
CA PRO A 127 -6.34 -15.63 16.31
C PRO A 127 -7.77 -16.16 16.26
N ARG A 128 -8.18 -16.58 15.07
CA ARG A 128 -9.53 -17.11 14.86
C ARG A 128 -9.69 -18.42 15.63
N LYS A 129 -10.60 -18.46 16.60
CA LYS A 129 -10.93 -19.70 17.32
C LYS A 129 -11.55 -20.69 16.35
N ALA A 130 -11.09 -21.94 16.38
CA ALA A 130 -11.68 -23.01 15.59
C ALA A 130 -13.13 -23.22 16.03
N THR A 131 -14.06 -23.19 15.09
CA THR A 131 -15.48 -23.47 15.33
C THR A 131 -15.73 -24.95 15.14
N LYS A 132 -16.50 -25.57 16.06
CA LYS A 132 -16.95 -26.95 15.89
C LYS A 132 -17.92 -27.04 14.73
N PRO A 133 -17.98 -28.18 14.00
CA PRO A 133 -18.98 -28.39 12.95
C PRO A 133 -20.39 -28.23 13.53
N THR A 134 -21.29 -27.64 12.76
CA THR A 134 -22.70 -27.50 13.17
C THR A 134 -23.37 -28.86 13.25
N LYS A 135 -24.40 -29.01 14.12
CA LYS A 135 -25.19 -30.26 14.23
C LYS A 135 -25.67 -30.73 12.87
N GLY A 136 -26.24 -29.86 12.04
CA GLY A 136 -26.72 -30.22 10.71
C GLY A 136 -25.62 -30.69 9.76
N SER A 137 -24.39 -30.21 9.89
CA SER A 137 -23.23 -30.70 9.11
C SER A 137 -22.86 -32.12 9.54
N VAL A 138 -22.88 -32.39 10.84
CA VAL A 138 -22.58 -33.72 11.39
C VAL A 138 -23.68 -34.71 10.96
N GLU A 139 -24.97 -34.35 11.07
CA GLU A 139 -26.10 -35.19 10.65
C GLU A 139 -26.06 -35.53 9.17
N ARG A 140 -25.83 -34.55 8.30
CA ARG A 140 -25.68 -34.77 6.85
C ARG A 140 -24.56 -35.77 6.56
N ARG A 141 -23.40 -35.60 7.18
CA ARG A 141 -22.26 -36.50 7.02
C ARG A 141 -22.58 -37.92 7.48
N LEU A 142 -23.28 -38.05 8.62
CA LEU A 142 -23.72 -39.37 9.14
C LEU A 142 -24.72 -40.04 8.24
N LYS A 143 -25.71 -39.30 7.73
CA LYS A 143 -26.70 -39.79 6.79
C LYS A 143 -26.09 -40.28 5.47
N GLU A 144 -25.14 -39.51 4.90
CA GLU A 144 -24.40 -39.95 3.72
C GLU A 144 -23.56 -41.19 3.98
N LYS A 145 -22.91 -41.27 5.15
CA LYS A 145 -22.11 -42.45 5.55
C LYS A 145 -23.00 -43.70 5.68
N SER A 146 -24.18 -43.56 6.30
CA SER A 146 -25.14 -44.63 6.43
C SER A 146 -25.63 -45.12 5.05
N GLY A 147 -26.05 -44.22 4.16
CA GLY A 147 -26.50 -44.57 2.83
C GLY A 147 -25.42 -45.31 2.01
N ARG A 148 -24.16 -44.84 2.08
CA ARG A 148 -23.02 -45.54 1.44
C ARG A 148 -22.79 -46.94 2.04
N SER A 149 -23.02 -47.12 3.36
CA SER A 149 -22.90 -48.41 4.03
C SER A 149 -23.98 -49.39 3.55
N GLU A 150 -25.24 -48.93 3.41
CA GLU A 150 -26.34 -49.71 2.91
C GLU A 150 -26.12 -50.16 1.45
N VAL A 151 -25.67 -49.25 0.60
CA VAL A 151 -25.32 -49.60 -0.80
C VAL A 151 -24.19 -50.64 -0.86
N LYS A 152 -23.19 -50.56 0.05
CA LYS A 152 -22.15 -51.57 0.12
C LYS A 152 -22.65 -52.93 0.59
N LYS A 153 -23.57 -52.94 1.55
CA LYS A 153 -24.21 -54.19 2.02
C LYS A 153 -25.05 -54.89 0.91
N MET A 154 -25.72 -54.09 0.08
CA MET A 154 -26.50 -54.60 -1.07
C MET A 154 -25.65 -55.12 -2.24
N ARG A 155 -24.36 -54.77 -2.28
CA ARG A 155 -23.40 -55.33 -3.25
C ARG A 155 -23.00 -56.76 -2.93
N GLY A 156 -23.86 -57.62 -2.39
CA GLY A 156 -23.54 -58.96 -1.96
C GLY A 156 -22.44 -59.66 -2.80
N ARG A 157 -21.76 -60.60 -2.19
CA ARG A 157 -20.75 -61.44 -2.86
C ARG A 157 -21.43 -62.12 -4.04
N PRO A 158 -20.90 -62.02 -5.29
CA PRO A 158 -21.45 -62.82 -6.38
C PRO A 158 -21.25 -64.29 -5.95
N THR A 159 -22.36 -65.01 -5.74
CA THR A 159 -22.36 -66.45 -5.62
C THR A 159 -21.99 -66.98 -7.03
N GLY A 160 -20.69 -67.32 -7.18
CA GLY A 160 -20.26 -68.04 -8.38
C GLY A 160 -20.80 -69.45 -8.28
N GLU A 161 -21.56 -69.80 -9.30
CA GLU A 161 -21.70 -71.19 -9.73
C GLU A 161 -20.45 -71.64 -10.41
#